data_1b09901d5193de3f25b8e8cd419194f8
#
_entry.id   1b09901d5193de3f25b8e8cd419194f8
#
_cell.length_a   1.000
_cell.length_b   1.000
_cell.length_c   1.000
_cell.angle_alpha   90.00
_cell.angle_beta   90.00
_cell.angle_gamma   90.00
#
_symmetry.space_group_name_H-M   'P 1'
#
loop_
_entity.id
_entity.type
_entity.pdbx_description
1 polymer ?
#
loop_
_entity_poly.entity_id
_entity_poly.type
_entity_poly.pdbx_seq_one_letter_code
_entity_poly.pdbx_strand_id
1 'polypeptide(L)'
;MKYKLLVLDVDGTLLNDAKEISKRTLASLLKAQQMGVRIALASGRPTYGLMPLAKTLELGHYGGFIVSYNGCQIINAQNGEILFERRINPEMLPYLEKKARKNGFALFTYHDDTILTDSPDNEHIRAEAELNNLKVIKEEEFSTAVDFAPCKCMLVSDDEEALAGLEEHWKLSLIHISEPTRLRCIS
;
A
#
# COMPACT_ATOMS: atom_id res chain seq x y z
N MET A 1 26.68 3.84 17.82
CA MET A 1 25.63 2.78 17.82
C MET A 1 25.94 1.69 16.83
N LYS A 2 25.54 0.44 17.13
CA LYS A 2 25.73 -0.71 16.22
C LYS A 2 24.76 -0.67 15.03
N TYR A 3 23.51 -0.24 15.25
CA TYR A 3 22.47 -0.16 14.21
C TYR A 3 22.25 1.28 13.78
N LYS A 4 22.15 1.51 12.47
CA LYS A 4 21.98 2.85 11.86
C LYS A 4 20.59 3.03 11.22
N LEU A 5 19.92 1.93 10.93
CA LEU A 5 18.59 1.90 10.32
C LEU A 5 17.71 0.90 11.07
N LEU A 6 16.48 1.31 11.38
CA LEU A 6 15.41 0.49 11.92
C LEU A 6 14.27 0.50 10.91
N VAL A 7 13.93 -0.68 10.38
CA VAL A 7 12.79 -0.85 9.47
C VAL A 7 11.63 -1.39 10.29
N LEU A 8 10.49 -0.73 10.20
CA LEU A 8 9.28 -1.04 10.96
C LEU A 8 8.13 -1.36 10.00
N ASP A 9 7.57 -2.54 10.16
CA ASP A 9 6.23 -2.83 9.66
C ASP A 9 5.19 -2.03 10.46
N VAL A 10 4.07 -1.74 9.83
CA VAL A 10 3.06 -0.80 10.36
C VAL A 10 1.94 -1.54 11.06
N ASP A 11 1.18 -2.34 10.33
CA ASP A 11 -0.04 -2.96 10.83
C ASP A 11 0.28 -4.21 11.67
N GLY A 12 -0.17 -4.21 12.95
CA GLY A 12 0.15 -5.30 13.88
C GLY A 12 1.58 -5.27 14.47
N THR A 13 2.41 -4.28 14.09
CA THR A 13 3.78 -4.11 14.60
C THR A 13 3.97 -2.73 15.24
N LEU A 14 3.94 -1.66 14.45
CA LEU A 14 4.06 -0.28 14.95
C LEU A 14 2.75 0.20 15.57
N LEU A 15 1.63 -0.14 14.95
CA LEU A 15 0.29 0.23 15.38
C LEU A 15 -0.31 -0.86 16.27
N ASN A 16 -0.98 -0.45 17.35
CA ASN A 16 -1.80 -1.31 18.19
C ASN A 16 -3.17 -1.60 17.54
N ASP A 17 -4.03 -2.35 18.24
CA ASP A 17 -5.37 -2.70 17.75
C ASP A 17 -6.27 -1.47 17.52
N ALA A 18 -6.01 -0.37 18.24
CA ALA A 18 -6.69 0.92 18.02
C ALA A 18 -6.10 1.73 16.84
N LYS A 19 -5.19 1.13 16.07
CA LYS A 19 -4.47 1.79 14.95
C LYS A 19 -3.66 3.02 15.37
N GLU A 20 -3.12 3.02 16.58
CA GLU A 20 -2.33 4.10 17.14
C GLU A 20 -0.92 3.65 17.54
N ILE A 21 0.05 4.55 17.41
CA ILE A 21 1.39 4.36 18.00
C ILE A 21 1.29 4.66 19.50
N SER A 22 1.62 3.69 20.36
CA SER A 22 1.59 3.92 21.81
C SER A 22 2.56 5.04 22.20
N LYS A 23 2.23 5.81 23.23
CA LYS A 23 3.09 6.90 23.74
C LYS A 23 4.50 6.41 24.08
N ARG A 24 4.60 5.19 24.65
CA ARG A 24 5.89 4.57 25.00
C ARG A 24 6.70 4.23 23.74
N THR A 25 6.06 3.64 22.74
CA THR A 25 6.70 3.30 21.46
C THR A 25 7.19 4.57 20.76
N LEU A 26 6.33 5.58 20.65
CA LEU A 26 6.67 6.87 20.02
C LEU A 26 7.89 7.52 20.71
N ALA A 27 7.87 7.64 22.04
CA ALA A 27 8.99 8.22 22.79
C ALA A 27 10.31 7.45 22.57
N SER A 28 10.24 6.12 22.50
CA SER A 28 11.42 5.27 22.26
C SER A 28 11.99 5.45 20.87
N LEU A 29 11.11 5.55 19.83
CA LEU A 29 11.51 5.74 18.45
C LEU A 29 12.12 7.14 18.22
N LEU A 30 11.50 8.19 18.77
CA LEU A 30 12.06 9.55 18.71
C LEU A 30 13.43 9.62 19.39
N LYS A 31 13.59 8.97 20.55
CA LYS A 31 14.90 8.89 21.23
C LYS A 31 15.93 8.14 20.38
N ALA A 32 15.56 7.05 19.73
CA ALA A 32 16.46 6.33 18.83
C ALA A 32 16.93 7.21 17.67
N GLN A 33 16.03 7.99 17.08
CA GLN A 33 16.36 8.94 16.02
C GLN A 33 17.30 10.05 16.50
N GLN A 34 17.05 10.61 17.69
CA GLN A 34 17.97 11.59 18.33
C GLN A 34 19.38 11.02 18.54
N MET A 35 19.49 9.69 18.72
CA MET A 35 20.78 8.99 18.84
C MET A 35 21.38 8.61 17.46
N GLY A 36 20.81 9.07 16.33
CA GLY A 36 21.32 8.88 14.98
C GLY A 36 20.84 7.60 14.28
N VAL A 37 19.79 6.93 14.78
CA VAL A 37 19.15 5.81 14.06
C VAL A 37 18.11 6.38 13.12
N ARG A 38 18.20 6.06 11.83
CA ARG A 38 17.14 6.38 10.88
C ARG A 38 16.02 5.35 10.96
N ILE A 39 14.77 5.77 10.71
CA ILE A 39 13.62 4.89 10.66
C ILE A 39 13.10 4.80 9.23
N ALA A 40 12.74 3.59 8.80
CA ALA A 40 11.98 3.33 7.60
C ALA A 40 10.65 2.68 7.98
N LEU A 41 9.53 3.28 7.56
CA LEU A 41 8.23 2.61 7.58
C LEU A 41 8.14 1.70 6.36
N ALA A 42 7.81 0.42 6.55
CA ALA A 42 7.62 -0.54 5.47
C ALA A 42 6.22 -1.15 5.56
N SER A 43 5.39 -0.95 4.54
CA SER A 43 3.99 -1.38 4.57
C SER A 43 3.44 -1.69 3.18
N GLY A 44 2.37 -2.48 3.15
CA GLY A 44 1.51 -2.66 1.97
C GLY A 44 0.62 -1.45 1.66
N ARG A 45 0.50 -0.50 2.60
CA ARG A 45 -0.32 0.70 2.43
C ARG A 45 0.18 1.59 1.29
N PRO A 46 -0.70 2.40 0.67
CA PRO A 46 -0.29 3.47 -0.23
C PRO A 46 0.53 4.52 0.52
N THR A 47 1.37 5.24 -0.22
CA THR A 47 2.22 6.29 0.36
C THR A 47 1.40 7.33 1.14
N TYR A 48 0.27 7.75 0.59
CA TYR A 48 -0.61 8.72 1.24
C TYR A 48 -1.07 8.25 2.63
N GLY A 49 -1.42 6.96 2.79
CA GLY A 49 -1.83 6.37 4.07
C GLY A 49 -0.70 6.30 5.11
N LEU A 50 0.57 6.38 4.68
CA LEU A 50 1.73 6.37 5.57
C LEU A 50 2.20 7.76 6.00
N MET A 51 1.81 8.83 5.27
CA MET A 51 2.24 10.19 5.54
C MET A 51 1.91 10.69 6.96
N PRO A 52 0.71 10.42 7.54
CA PRO A 52 0.42 10.82 8.91
C PRO A 52 1.36 10.17 9.93
N LEU A 53 1.70 8.89 9.74
CA LEU A 53 2.62 8.16 10.61
C LEU A 53 4.06 8.69 10.46
N ALA A 54 4.49 8.95 9.23
CA ALA A 54 5.80 9.54 8.95
C ALA A 54 5.94 10.92 9.61
N LYS A 55 4.88 11.72 9.62
CA LYS A 55 4.81 13.02 10.31
C LYS A 55 4.89 12.84 11.83
N THR A 56 4.13 11.91 12.40
CA THR A 56 4.13 11.62 13.85
C THR A 56 5.51 11.17 14.33
N LEU A 57 6.22 10.40 13.52
CA LEU A 57 7.58 9.92 13.80
C LEU A 57 8.67 10.93 13.41
N GLU A 58 8.31 12.11 12.90
CA GLU A 58 9.24 13.16 12.46
C GLU A 58 10.30 12.64 11.45
N LEU A 59 9.92 11.68 10.56
CA LEU A 59 10.86 11.06 9.63
C LEU A 59 11.56 12.07 8.72
N GLY A 60 10.86 13.14 8.32
CA GLY A 60 11.44 14.21 7.52
C GLY A 60 12.56 14.96 8.23
N HIS A 61 12.45 15.13 9.56
CA HIS A 61 13.46 15.80 10.38
C HIS A 61 14.72 14.92 10.54
N TYR A 62 14.53 13.62 10.78
CA TYR A 62 15.62 12.70 11.06
C TYR A 62 16.15 11.96 9.81
N GLY A 63 15.69 12.27 8.60
CA GLY A 63 16.15 11.66 7.36
C GLY A 63 15.72 10.19 7.25
N GLY A 64 14.47 9.90 7.65
CA GLY A 64 13.88 8.57 7.53
C GLY A 64 13.34 8.28 6.13
N PHE A 65 12.74 7.11 5.97
CA PHE A 65 12.24 6.61 4.68
C PHE A 65 10.81 6.09 4.80
N ILE A 66 10.08 6.13 3.68
CA ILE A 66 8.78 5.50 3.51
C ILE A 66 8.92 4.45 2.42
N VAL A 67 8.62 3.19 2.75
CA VAL A 67 8.57 2.05 1.84
C VAL A 67 7.10 1.63 1.75
N SER A 68 6.44 2.01 0.68
CA SER A 68 5.01 1.82 0.45
C SER A 68 4.72 0.78 -0.63
N TYR A 69 3.45 0.41 -0.79
CA TYR A 69 2.98 -0.52 -1.81
C TYR A 69 3.76 -1.84 -1.83
N ASN A 70 4.02 -2.45 -0.66
CA ASN A 70 4.83 -3.67 -0.52
C ASN A 70 6.26 -3.54 -1.08
N GLY A 71 6.85 -2.35 -1.01
CA GLY A 71 8.20 -2.08 -1.50
C GLY A 71 8.27 -1.57 -2.94
N CYS A 72 7.14 -1.35 -3.61
CA CYS A 72 7.13 -0.80 -4.97
C CYS A 72 7.58 0.65 -5.04
N GLN A 73 7.50 1.39 -3.92
CA GLN A 73 7.99 2.75 -3.86
C GLN A 73 8.79 3.00 -2.57
N ILE A 74 9.94 3.65 -2.69
CA ILE A 74 10.79 4.09 -1.57
C ILE A 74 11.01 5.59 -1.70
N ILE A 75 10.63 6.32 -0.66
CA ILE A 75 10.70 7.78 -0.61
C ILE A 75 11.61 8.20 0.53
N ASN A 76 12.48 9.16 0.25
CA ASN A 76 13.19 9.92 1.28
C ASN A 76 12.21 10.90 1.93
N ALA A 77 11.88 10.68 3.20
CA ALA A 77 10.89 11.50 3.90
C ALA A 77 11.35 12.95 4.14
N GLN A 78 12.64 13.26 3.99
CA GLN A 78 13.19 14.59 4.21
C GLN A 78 12.90 15.56 3.07
N ASN A 79 12.97 15.08 1.84
CA ASN A 79 12.86 15.92 0.64
C ASN A 79 11.79 15.45 -0.36
N GLY A 80 11.12 14.32 -0.08
CA GLY A 80 10.12 13.75 -0.98
C GLY A 80 10.69 13.04 -2.21
N GLU A 81 12.02 12.88 -2.30
CA GLU A 81 12.67 12.23 -3.42
C GLU A 81 12.30 10.74 -3.49
N ILE A 82 11.86 10.30 -4.65
CA ILE A 82 11.61 8.88 -4.94
C ILE A 82 12.96 8.23 -5.24
N LEU A 83 13.43 7.40 -4.30
CA LEU A 83 14.70 6.69 -4.41
C LEU A 83 14.58 5.40 -5.22
N PHE A 84 13.41 4.80 -5.21
CA PHE A 84 13.07 3.60 -5.97
C PHE A 84 11.60 3.58 -6.28
N GLU A 85 11.25 3.16 -7.50
CA GLU A 85 9.87 2.95 -7.89
C GLU A 85 9.77 1.83 -8.92
N ARG A 86 8.76 0.98 -8.72
CA ARG A 86 8.36 -0.04 -9.68
C ARG A 86 6.87 0.09 -9.96
N ARG A 87 6.52 0.14 -11.24
CA ARG A 87 5.14 0.37 -11.67
C ARG A 87 4.65 -0.79 -12.53
N ILE A 88 3.35 -1.03 -12.51
CA ILE A 88 2.68 -1.98 -13.40
C ILE A 88 2.66 -1.37 -14.80
N ASN A 89 3.01 -2.17 -15.82
CA ASN A 89 2.87 -1.72 -17.21
C ASN A 89 1.39 -1.44 -17.52
N PRO A 90 1.02 -0.21 -17.96
CA PRO A 90 -0.36 0.14 -18.27
C PRO A 90 -1.03 -0.79 -19.28
N GLU A 91 -0.28 -1.39 -20.20
CA GLU A 91 -0.79 -2.39 -21.15
C GLU A 91 -1.40 -3.64 -20.49
N MET A 92 -1.08 -3.87 -19.21
CA MET A 92 -1.66 -4.96 -18.42
C MET A 92 -3.04 -4.63 -17.86
N LEU A 93 -3.41 -3.35 -17.75
CA LEU A 93 -4.66 -2.93 -17.12
C LEU A 93 -5.91 -3.49 -17.82
N PRO A 94 -6.03 -3.51 -19.15
CA PRO A 94 -7.18 -4.13 -19.83
C PRO A 94 -7.28 -5.65 -19.55
N TYR A 95 -6.13 -6.32 -19.41
CA TYR A 95 -6.12 -7.74 -19.06
C TYR A 95 -6.60 -7.96 -17.62
N LEU A 96 -6.12 -7.14 -16.66
CA LEU A 96 -6.53 -7.20 -15.25
C LEU A 96 -8.03 -6.94 -15.11
N GLU A 97 -8.56 -5.89 -15.76
CA GLU A 97 -9.97 -5.55 -15.76
C GLU A 97 -10.84 -6.67 -16.33
N LYS A 98 -10.45 -7.21 -17.49
CA LYS A 98 -11.16 -8.35 -18.10
C LYS A 98 -11.20 -9.56 -17.18
N LYS A 99 -10.10 -9.84 -16.47
CA LYS A 99 -10.02 -10.96 -15.51
C LYS A 99 -10.86 -10.70 -14.28
N ALA A 100 -10.84 -9.50 -13.73
CA ALA A 100 -11.68 -9.10 -12.61
C ALA A 100 -13.17 -9.28 -12.95
N ARG A 101 -13.62 -8.69 -14.03
CA ARG A 101 -15.02 -8.78 -14.51
C ARG A 101 -15.46 -10.23 -14.77
N LYS A 102 -14.60 -11.04 -15.41
CA LYS A 102 -14.92 -12.45 -15.70
C LYS A 102 -15.17 -13.27 -14.44
N ASN A 103 -14.48 -12.96 -13.35
CA ASN A 103 -14.57 -13.71 -12.09
C ASN A 103 -15.46 -13.01 -11.03
N GLY A 104 -16.08 -11.89 -11.38
CA GLY A 104 -16.91 -11.13 -10.44
C GLY A 104 -16.13 -10.46 -9.32
N PHE A 105 -14.85 -10.17 -9.55
CA PHE A 105 -14.00 -9.48 -8.59
C PHE A 105 -14.06 -7.97 -8.79
N ALA A 106 -14.05 -7.22 -7.70
CA ALA A 106 -13.81 -5.80 -7.76
C ALA A 106 -12.31 -5.53 -7.94
N LEU A 107 -11.99 -4.55 -8.80
CA LEU A 107 -10.62 -4.13 -9.09
C LEU A 107 -10.46 -2.67 -8.71
N PHE A 108 -9.35 -2.34 -8.08
CA PHE A 108 -9.02 -0.95 -7.80
C PHE A 108 -7.51 -0.68 -7.81
N THR A 109 -7.18 0.60 -7.95
CA THR A 109 -5.81 1.12 -7.79
C THR A 109 -5.83 2.44 -7.04
N TYR A 110 -4.64 2.95 -6.74
CA TYR A 110 -4.44 4.20 -6.02
C TYR A 110 -3.88 5.28 -6.93
N HIS A 111 -4.38 6.49 -6.75
CA HIS A 111 -3.86 7.70 -7.36
C HIS A 111 -3.87 8.80 -6.29
N ASP A 112 -2.71 9.18 -5.79
CA ASP A 112 -2.53 10.14 -4.68
C ASP A 112 -3.40 9.81 -3.46
N ASP A 113 -4.40 10.64 -3.15
CA ASP A 113 -5.34 10.50 -2.03
C ASP A 113 -6.63 9.76 -2.42
N THR A 114 -6.61 9.02 -3.53
CA THR A 114 -7.81 8.47 -4.15
C THR A 114 -7.66 6.99 -4.51
N ILE A 115 -8.74 6.24 -4.36
CA ILE A 115 -8.93 4.91 -4.95
C ILE A 115 -9.79 5.07 -6.21
N LEU A 116 -9.30 4.53 -7.33
CA LEU A 116 -10.05 4.43 -8.59
C LEU A 116 -10.58 3.00 -8.73
N THR A 117 -11.88 2.83 -9.00
CA THR A 117 -12.54 1.52 -9.06
C THR A 117 -13.84 1.58 -9.86
N ASP A 118 -14.26 0.46 -10.45
CA ASP A 118 -15.61 0.31 -11.02
C ASP A 118 -16.67 -0.08 -9.97
N SER A 119 -16.24 -0.43 -8.75
CA SER A 119 -17.08 -1.00 -7.70
C SER A 119 -17.00 -0.20 -6.37
N PRO A 120 -17.41 1.09 -6.35
CA PRO A 120 -17.22 1.99 -5.20
C PRO A 120 -18.02 1.56 -3.95
N ASP A 121 -19.05 0.74 -4.13
CA ASP A 121 -19.89 0.25 -3.04
C ASP A 121 -19.38 -1.04 -2.39
N ASN A 122 -18.28 -1.61 -2.90
CA ASN A 122 -17.66 -2.79 -2.33
C ASN A 122 -17.12 -2.51 -0.91
N GLU A 123 -17.47 -3.35 0.06
CA GLU A 123 -17.15 -3.15 1.49
C GLU A 123 -15.63 -3.17 1.74
N HIS A 124 -14.88 -4.02 1.05
CA HIS A 124 -13.43 -4.08 1.19
C HIS A 124 -12.74 -2.82 0.67
N ILE A 125 -13.23 -2.26 -0.44
CA ILE A 125 -12.71 -1.01 -1.00
C ILE A 125 -12.99 0.17 -0.07
N ARG A 126 -14.19 0.20 0.54
CA ARG A 126 -14.53 1.22 1.54
C ARG A 126 -13.65 1.10 2.78
N ALA A 127 -13.45 -0.12 3.30
CA ALA A 127 -12.58 -0.36 4.45
C ALA A 127 -11.13 0.06 4.16
N GLU A 128 -10.62 -0.23 2.95
CA GLU A 128 -9.29 0.19 2.51
C GLU A 128 -9.18 1.72 2.42
N ALA A 129 -10.22 2.39 1.91
CA ALA A 129 -10.28 3.84 1.83
C ALA A 129 -10.30 4.49 3.21
N GLU A 130 -11.11 3.97 4.14
CA GLU A 130 -11.16 4.44 5.53
C GLU A 130 -9.83 4.26 6.25
N LEU A 131 -9.21 3.07 6.12
CA LEU A 131 -7.93 2.75 6.74
C LEU A 131 -6.82 3.73 6.35
N ASN A 132 -6.83 4.20 5.11
CA ASN A 132 -5.80 5.07 4.54
C ASN A 132 -6.24 6.53 4.38
N ASN A 133 -7.46 6.87 4.82
CA ASN A 133 -8.07 8.20 4.65
C ASN A 133 -8.07 8.67 3.18
N LEU A 134 -8.54 7.80 2.28
CA LEU A 134 -8.62 8.03 0.84
C LEU A 134 -10.06 8.31 0.39
N LYS A 135 -10.19 9.01 -0.71
CA LYS A 135 -11.45 9.15 -1.46
C LYS A 135 -11.64 7.93 -2.35
N VAL A 136 -12.90 7.62 -2.69
CA VAL A 136 -13.23 6.60 -3.69
C VAL A 136 -13.90 7.28 -4.87
N ILE A 137 -13.36 7.08 -6.07
CA ILE A 137 -13.93 7.57 -7.32
C ILE A 137 -14.33 6.38 -8.17
N LYS A 138 -15.56 6.43 -8.66
CA LYS A 138 -16.09 5.43 -9.60
C LYS A 138 -15.59 5.70 -11.01
N GLU A 139 -15.00 4.66 -11.62
CA GLU A 139 -14.57 4.64 -13.00
C GLU A 139 -15.15 3.40 -13.71
N GLU A 140 -16.09 3.58 -14.63
CA GLU A 140 -16.79 2.47 -15.28
C GLU A 140 -15.89 1.68 -16.24
N GLU A 141 -14.95 2.36 -16.89
CA GLU A 141 -13.93 1.80 -17.78
C GLU A 141 -12.56 1.95 -17.13
N PHE A 142 -12.27 1.09 -16.13
CA PHE A 142 -11.10 1.17 -15.27
C PHE A 142 -9.78 1.32 -16.06
N SER A 143 -9.56 0.46 -17.05
CA SER A 143 -8.31 0.45 -17.82
C SER A 143 -8.13 1.68 -18.72
N THR A 144 -9.22 2.39 -19.04
CA THR A 144 -9.18 3.65 -19.80
C THR A 144 -9.00 4.85 -18.89
N ALA A 145 -9.63 4.81 -17.71
CA ALA A 145 -9.56 5.89 -16.72
C ALA A 145 -8.19 5.96 -16.04
N VAL A 146 -7.54 4.79 -15.84
CA VAL A 146 -6.17 4.72 -15.29
C VAL A 146 -5.18 4.94 -16.44
N ASP A 147 -4.93 6.20 -16.78
CA ASP A 147 -4.03 6.64 -17.87
C ASP A 147 -2.55 6.77 -17.43
N PHE A 148 -2.23 6.24 -16.25
CA PHE A 148 -0.88 6.23 -15.67
C PHE A 148 -0.44 4.80 -15.32
N ALA A 149 0.85 4.62 -15.03
CA ALA A 149 1.41 3.37 -14.55
C ALA A 149 1.24 3.28 -13.02
N PRO A 150 0.34 2.45 -12.46
CA PRO A 150 0.13 2.36 -11.03
C PRO A 150 1.22 1.55 -10.32
N CYS A 151 1.51 1.86 -9.05
CA CYS A 151 2.41 1.07 -8.22
C CYS A 151 1.76 -0.27 -7.81
N LYS A 152 0.44 -0.30 -7.69
CA LYS A 152 -0.29 -1.44 -7.14
C LYS A 152 -1.73 -1.45 -7.66
N CYS A 153 -2.20 -2.61 -8.11
CA CYS A 153 -3.61 -2.89 -8.31
C CYS A 153 -4.06 -3.98 -7.33
N MET A 154 -5.31 -3.92 -6.90
CA MET A 154 -5.87 -4.88 -5.97
C MET A 154 -7.15 -5.49 -6.52
N LEU A 155 -7.27 -6.80 -6.34
CA LEU A 155 -8.49 -7.56 -6.58
C LEU A 155 -9.10 -7.95 -5.25
N VAL A 156 -10.41 -7.78 -5.13
CA VAL A 156 -11.14 -8.13 -3.91
C VAL A 156 -12.39 -8.93 -4.26
N SER A 157 -12.67 -9.92 -3.42
CA SER A 157 -13.85 -10.78 -3.51
C SER A 157 -14.11 -11.43 -2.16
N ASP A 158 -15.37 -11.77 -1.89
CA ASP A 158 -15.75 -12.62 -0.75
C ASP A 158 -15.48 -14.10 -1.02
N ASP A 159 -15.26 -14.50 -2.28
CA ASP A 159 -14.89 -15.85 -2.69
C ASP A 159 -13.37 -16.06 -2.58
N GLU A 160 -12.94 -16.54 -1.41
CA GLU A 160 -11.53 -16.79 -1.11
C GLU A 160 -10.93 -17.92 -1.98
N GLU A 161 -11.73 -18.94 -2.36
CA GLU A 161 -11.26 -20.04 -3.20
C GLU A 161 -10.99 -19.55 -4.63
N ALA A 162 -11.90 -18.73 -5.17
CA ALA A 162 -11.72 -18.13 -6.48
C ALA A 162 -10.50 -17.18 -6.53
N LEU A 163 -10.28 -16.39 -5.49
CA LEU A 163 -9.08 -15.55 -5.37
C LEU A 163 -7.80 -16.39 -5.29
N ALA A 164 -7.80 -17.45 -4.49
CA ALA A 164 -6.64 -18.34 -4.35
C ALA A 164 -6.32 -19.05 -5.66
N GLY A 165 -7.33 -19.54 -6.38
CA GLY A 165 -7.17 -20.17 -7.70
C GLY A 165 -6.57 -19.21 -8.74
N LEU A 166 -6.96 -17.94 -8.70
CA LEU A 166 -6.39 -16.91 -9.56
C LEU A 166 -4.93 -16.63 -9.21
N GLU A 167 -4.59 -16.59 -7.92
CA GLU A 167 -3.23 -16.38 -7.42
C GLU A 167 -2.29 -17.48 -7.92
N GLU A 168 -2.70 -18.74 -7.82
CA GLU A 168 -1.87 -19.87 -8.27
C GLU A 168 -1.58 -19.80 -9.78
N HIS A 169 -2.58 -19.36 -10.56
CA HIS A 169 -2.44 -19.16 -12.00
C HIS A 169 -1.51 -17.97 -12.33
N TRP A 170 -1.46 -16.94 -11.48
CA TRP A 170 -0.65 -15.73 -11.68
C TRP A 170 0.74 -15.81 -11.07
N LYS A 171 0.99 -16.66 -10.10
CA LYS A 171 2.36 -16.96 -9.60
C LYS A 171 3.34 -17.34 -10.70
N LEU A 172 2.81 -17.86 -11.81
CA LEU A 172 3.60 -18.21 -13.00
C LEU A 172 3.94 -17.02 -13.91
N SER A 173 3.33 -15.84 -13.71
CA SER A 173 3.47 -14.71 -14.64
C SER A 173 3.64 -13.32 -14.02
N LEU A 174 3.21 -13.09 -12.78
CA LEU A 174 3.21 -11.76 -12.16
C LEU A 174 3.50 -11.86 -10.66
N ILE A 175 4.72 -11.62 -10.27
CA ILE A 175 5.33 -11.91 -8.99
C ILE A 175 4.90 -10.97 -7.85
N HIS A 176 4.80 -11.57 -6.69
CA HIS A 176 4.76 -11.16 -5.30
C HIS A 176 3.44 -10.68 -4.77
N ILE A 177 2.84 -11.65 -4.12
CA ILE A 177 1.78 -11.39 -3.18
C ILE A 177 1.91 -12.36 -2.05
N SER A 178 1.87 -11.87 -0.85
CA SER A 178 1.39 -12.65 0.27
C SER A 178 1.07 -11.76 1.44
N GLU A 179 -0.18 -11.66 1.74
CA GLU A 179 -0.66 -11.55 3.12
C GLU A 179 -1.95 -12.36 3.22
N PRO A 180 -2.20 -13.05 4.35
CA PRO A 180 -3.39 -13.87 4.54
C PRO A 180 -4.60 -12.98 4.88
N THR A 181 -4.91 -12.04 4.02
CA THR A 181 -6.07 -11.18 4.12
C THR A 181 -6.94 -11.36 2.88
N ARG A 182 -8.23 -11.10 2.99
CA ARG A 182 -9.23 -11.18 1.90
C ARG A 182 -8.90 -10.31 0.68
N LEU A 183 -7.80 -9.58 0.73
CA LEU A 183 -7.31 -8.67 -0.30
C LEU A 183 -6.11 -9.32 -1.02
N ARG A 184 -6.15 -9.38 -2.34
CA ARG A 184 -5.02 -9.83 -3.16
C ARG A 184 -4.43 -8.66 -3.93
N CYS A 185 -3.13 -8.54 -3.84
CA CYS A 185 -2.36 -7.44 -4.37
C CYS A 185 -1.57 -7.88 -5.60
N ILE A 186 -1.53 -7.01 -6.60
CA ILE A 186 -0.66 -7.10 -7.77
C ILE A 186 0.24 -5.86 -7.73
N SER A 187 1.52 -6.08 -7.65
CA SER A 187 2.54 -5.02 -7.65
C SER A 187 3.74 -5.39 -8.50
#